data_86fe3938fe8a95be6b91d695b0b50a4c
#
_entry.id   86fe3938fe8a95be6b91d695b0b50a4c
#
_cell.length_a   1.000
_cell.length_b   1.000
_cell.length_c   1.000
_cell.angle_alpha   90.00
_cell.angle_beta   90.00
_cell.angle_gamma   90.00
#
_symmetry.space_group_name_H-M   'P 1'
#
loop_
_entity.id
_entity.type
_entity.pdbx_description
1 polymer ?
#
loop_
_entity_poly.entity_id
_entity_poly.type
_entity_poly.pdbx_seq_one_letter_code
_entity_poly.pdbx_strand_id
1 'polypeptide(L)'
;LGDVYKRQVVYGVEDGDDTSYEDILFCIDANPNEAIQDPDRPVIDPEEPTVTSSETTYRTYAYEDIWPNGGDYDLNDVIIEHKRAISFNSNNYVLKVEDTFVPVQQSGAATYSNAFAVQYVASQRGSIELPAGAVDETETSSVILFPDAKSVQGNEFTVTRTFADNTLPKKNLESDLNPFIIAQYTAGADNRTEVHLPKKKATGKANAKQIGAEDDAYYINKDGKYPFAIMLPATTGTVSYTHLRAHE
;
A
#
# COMPACT_ATOMS: atom_id res chain seq x y z
N LEU A 1 12.04 -15.18 9.04
CA LEU A 1 13.29 -15.65 8.42
C LEU A 1 14.03 -14.40 8.03
N GLY A 2 15.05 -14.03 8.85
CA GLY A 2 15.80 -12.79 8.68
C GLY A 2 16.56 -12.77 7.35
N ASP A 3 16.71 -11.58 6.83
CA ASP A 3 17.51 -11.31 5.64
C ASP A 3 18.93 -11.83 5.86
N VAL A 4 19.32 -12.78 5.01
CA VAL A 4 20.69 -13.27 4.96
C VAL A 4 21.49 -12.22 4.17
N TYR A 5 22.15 -11.32 4.88
CA TYR A 5 23.11 -10.40 4.26
C TYR A 5 24.23 -11.24 3.66
N LYS A 6 24.33 -11.23 2.32
CA LYS A 6 25.47 -11.82 1.63
C LYS A 6 26.67 -10.90 1.83
N ARG A 7 27.67 -11.36 2.56
CA ARG A 7 28.97 -10.70 2.63
C ARG A 7 29.82 -11.22 1.48
N GLN A 8 30.31 -10.31 0.67
CA GLN A 8 31.28 -10.60 -0.37
C GLN A 8 32.67 -10.26 0.12
N VAL A 9 33.61 -11.16 -0.07
CA VAL A 9 35.05 -10.92 0.14
C VAL A 9 35.71 -10.94 -1.22
N VAL A 10 36.37 -9.85 -1.57
CA VAL A 10 37.13 -9.75 -2.83
C VAL A 10 38.59 -10.02 -2.54
N TYR A 11 39.14 -10.98 -3.25
CA TYR A 11 40.57 -11.31 -3.19
C TYR A 11 41.26 -10.83 -4.46
N GLY A 12 42.33 -10.07 -4.29
CA GLY A 12 43.27 -9.74 -5.36
C GLY A 12 44.49 -10.64 -5.28
N VAL A 13 44.94 -11.15 -6.39
CA VAL A 13 46.18 -11.92 -6.51
C VAL A 13 47.17 -11.15 -7.33
N GLU A 14 48.37 -11.02 -6.83
CA GLU A 14 49.51 -10.35 -7.45
C GLU A 14 50.41 -11.39 -8.16
N ASP A 15 50.71 -11.20 -9.42
CA ASP A 15 51.59 -12.10 -10.20
C ASP A 15 53.09 -11.79 -10.06
N GLY A 16 53.40 -10.64 -9.41
CA GLY A 16 54.76 -10.25 -9.07
C GLY A 16 55.47 -9.31 -10.06
N ASP A 17 54.77 -8.84 -11.11
CA ASP A 17 55.31 -7.93 -12.08
C ASP A 17 55.16 -6.44 -11.71
N ASP A 18 54.17 -6.10 -10.91
CA ASP A 18 53.97 -4.74 -10.40
C ASP A 18 53.44 -4.73 -8.93
N THR A 19 52.91 -3.61 -8.47
CA THR A 19 52.37 -3.48 -7.09
C THR A 19 50.84 -3.38 -7.10
N SER A 20 50.18 -3.69 -8.22
CA SER A 20 48.71 -3.65 -8.28
C SER A 20 48.14 -5.06 -8.09
N TYR A 21 47.20 -5.21 -7.18
CA TYR A 21 46.53 -6.48 -6.89
C TYR A 21 45.30 -6.70 -7.80
N GLU A 22 45.41 -6.34 -9.09
CA GLU A 22 44.28 -6.34 -10.01
C GLU A 22 44.37 -7.50 -11.05
N ASP A 23 45.45 -8.30 -11.03
CA ASP A 23 45.68 -9.33 -12.05
C ASP A 23 44.63 -10.43 -12.02
N ILE A 24 44.19 -10.83 -10.82
CA ILE A 24 43.06 -11.74 -10.63
C ILE A 24 42.21 -11.24 -9.49
N LEU A 25 40.99 -10.85 -9.78
CA LEU A 25 39.97 -10.53 -8.77
C LEU A 25 38.89 -11.60 -8.76
N PHE A 26 38.61 -12.14 -7.59
CA PHE A 26 37.47 -13.04 -7.41
C PHE A 26 36.70 -12.70 -6.14
N CYS A 27 35.41 -12.92 -6.19
CA CYS A 27 34.52 -12.77 -5.07
C CYS A 27 34.09 -14.12 -4.52
N ILE A 28 34.11 -14.25 -3.23
CA ILE A 28 33.54 -15.40 -2.53
C ILE A 28 32.28 -14.97 -1.79
N ASP A 29 31.16 -15.55 -2.16
CA ASP A 29 29.90 -15.45 -1.40
C ASP A 29 29.87 -16.57 -0.37
N ALA A 30 29.79 -16.25 0.91
CA ALA A 30 29.65 -17.23 1.97
C ALA A 30 28.25 -17.23 2.58
N ASN A 31 27.71 -18.43 2.75
CA ASN A 31 26.49 -18.66 3.50
C ASN A 31 26.66 -19.95 4.36
N PRO A 32 26.70 -19.87 5.70
CA PRO A 32 26.58 -18.64 6.51
C PRO A 32 27.82 -17.74 6.44
N ASN A 33 27.62 -16.43 6.64
CA ASN A 33 28.68 -15.42 6.62
C ASN A 33 29.80 -15.67 7.64
N GLU A 34 29.52 -16.43 8.69
CA GLU A 34 30.49 -16.79 9.73
C GLU A 34 31.60 -17.72 9.23
N ALA A 35 31.43 -18.32 8.03
CA ALA A 35 32.48 -19.15 7.43
C ALA A 35 33.67 -18.35 6.90
N ILE A 36 33.53 -17.00 6.75
CA ILE A 36 34.61 -16.10 6.35
C ILE A 36 34.84 -15.10 7.50
N GLN A 37 35.76 -15.43 8.39
CA GLN A 37 36.17 -14.53 9.46
C GLN A 37 37.56 -13.96 9.16
N ASP A 38 37.63 -12.67 8.93
CA ASP A 38 38.87 -11.89 9.01
C ASP A 38 38.73 -10.92 10.18
N PRO A 39 39.38 -11.16 11.33
CA PRO A 39 39.22 -10.36 12.52
C PRO A 39 39.74 -8.91 12.39
N ASP A 40 40.60 -8.66 11.40
CA ASP A 40 41.23 -7.35 11.21
C ASP A 40 40.56 -6.53 10.09
N ARG A 41 39.54 -7.05 9.44
CA ARG A 41 38.87 -6.37 8.35
C ARG A 41 37.76 -5.48 8.87
N PRO A 42 37.72 -4.18 8.49
CA PRO A 42 36.56 -3.35 8.79
C PRO A 42 35.32 -3.95 8.15
N VAL A 43 34.30 -4.22 8.95
CA VAL A 43 32.97 -4.62 8.46
C VAL A 43 32.46 -3.43 7.66
N ILE A 44 32.45 -3.53 6.34
CA ILE A 44 31.74 -2.57 5.50
C ILE A 44 30.28 -3.02 5.60
N ASP A 45 29.55 -2.41 6.52
CA ASP A 45 28.10 -2.51 6.50
C ASP A 45 27.63 -1.99 5.13
N PRO A 46 26.79 -2.71 4.40
CA PRO A 46 26.22 -2.17 3.19
C PRO A 46 25.53 -0.87 3.56
N GLU A 47 26.01 0.26 3.00
CA GLU A 47 25.39 1.56 3.26
C GLU A 47 23.89 1.41 2.95
N GLU A 48 23.06 1.78 3.93
CA GLU A 48 21.63 1.89 3.73
C GLU A 48 21.37 2.75 2.47
N PRO A 49 20.46 2.34 1.58
CA PRO A 49 20.20 3.09 0.35
C PRO A 49 19.84 4.52 0.67
N THR A 50 20.61 5.47 0.15
CA THR A 50 20.42 6.89 0.47
C THR A 50 19.20 7.45 -0.25
N VAL A 51 18.23 7.97 0.53
CA VAL A 51 17.09 8.72 -0.02
C VAL A 51 17.60 10.05 -0.57
N THR A 52 17.37 10.31 -1.86
CA THR A 52 17.79 11.54 -2.54
C THR A 52 16.63 12.47 -2.88
N SER A 53 15.43 11.93 -3.00
CA SER A 53 14.20 12.69 -3.29
C SER A 53 12.97 12.03 -2.70
N SER A 54 11.91 12.81 -2.52
CA SER A 54 10.61 12.33 -2.07
C SER A 54 9.46 13.05 -2.76
N GLU A 55 8.34 12.39 -2.87
CA GLU A 55 7.08 12.93 -3.40
C GLU A 55 5.95 12.64 -2.44
N THR A 56 5.02 13.58 -2.31
CA THR A 56 3.83 13.40 -1.47
C THR A 56 2.59 13.74 -2.28
N THR A 57 1.58 12.87 -2.18
CA THR A 57 0.27 13.06 -2.78
C THR A 57 -0.83 12.90 -1.73
N TYR A 58 -1.94 13.59 -1.95
CA TYR A 58 -3.11 13.53 -1.07
C TYR A 58 -4.35 13.16 -1.88
N ARG A 59 -5.24 12.37 -1.28
CA ARG A 59 -6.51 11.95 -1.86
C ARG A 59 -7.55 11.83 -0.76
N THR A 60 -8.83 11.86 -1.16
CA THR A 60 -9.93 11.51 -0.28
C THR A 60 -10.76 10.45 -0.97
N TYR A 61 -11.12 9.42 -0.24
CA TYR A 61 -12.04 8.38 -0.68
C TYR A 61 -13.35 8.52 0.08
N ALA A 62 -14.48 8.42 -0.63
CA ALA A 62 -15.80 8.52 -0.04
C ALA A 62 -16.67 7.37 -0.56
N TYR A 63 -17.44 6.74 0.33
CA TYR A 63 -18.18 5.51 0.07
C TYR A 63 -19.59 5.54 0.60
N GLU A 64 -20.49 4.82 -0.11
CA GLU A 64 -21.79 4.34 0.34
C GLU A 64 -21.71 2.88 0.75
N ASP A 65 -22.30 2.48 1.89
CA ASP A 65 -22.13 1.13 2.45
C ASP A 65 -23.28 0.16 2.15
N ILE A 66 -24.32 0.61 1.45
CA ILE A 66 -25.52 -0.20 1.17
C ILE A 66 -25.52 -0.87 -0.21
N TRP A 67 -24.43 -0.76 -0.98
CA TRP A 67 -24.30 -1.49 -2.24
C TRP A 67 -24.56 -2.99 -2.05
N PRO A 68 -25.30 -3.69 -2.95
CA PRO A 68 -25.80 -3.23 -4.25
C PRO A 68 -27.20 -2.59 -4.21
N ASN A 69 -27.75 -2.31 -3.05
CA ASN A 69 -29.05 -1.68 -2.90
C ASN A 69 -28.95 -0.18 -3.17
N GLY A 70 -30.05 0.48 -3.47
CA GLY A 70 -30.05 1.91 -3.65
C GLY A 70 -30.00 2.67 -2.32
N GLY A 71 -29.33 3.82 -2.28
CA GLY A 71 -29.19 4.73 -1.14
C GLY A 71 -29.50 6.17 -1.51
N ASP A 72 -29.10 7.09 -0.65
CA ASP A 72 -29.23 8.54 -0.87
C ASP A 72 -28.07 9.12 -1.69
N TYR A 73 -27.00 8.33 -1.88
CA TYR A 73 -25.84 8.66 -2.71
C TYR A 73 -25.12 9.96 -2.31
N ASP A 74 -25.13 10.30 -1.03
CA ASP A 74 -24.45 11.49 -0.52
C ASP A 74 -22.96 11.22 -0.20
N LEU A 75 -22.51 9.97 -0.35
CA LEU A 75 -21.11 9.52 -0.23
C LEU A 75 -20.49 9.87 1.13
N ASN A 76 -21.27 9.72 2.19
CA ASN A 76 -20.85 10.13 3.53
C ASN A 76 -20.76 8.99 4.57
N ASP A 77 -21.06 7.75 4.18
CA ASP A 77 -21.03 6.62 5.11
C ASP A 77 -19.62 6.30 5.60
N VAL A 78 -18.63 6.36 4.71
CA VAL A 78 -17.20 6.25 5.07
C VAL A 78 -16.38 7.22 4.24
N ILE A 79 -15.68 8.14 4.91
CA ILE A 79 -14.74 9.05 4.28
C ILE A 79 -13.33 8.82 4.85
N ILE A 80 -12.36 8.64 3.95
CA ILE A 80 -10.97 8.38 4.29
C ILE A 80 -10.07 9.42 3.62
N GLU A 81 -9.33 10.17 4.41
CA GLU A 81 -8.21 10.95 3.91
C GLU A 81 -6.98 10.05 3.75
N HIS A 82 -6.27 10.25 2.65
CA HIS A 82 -5.09 9.48 2.32
C HIS A 82 -3.93 10.39 1.94
N LYS A 83 -2.80 10.14 2.58
CA LYS A 83 -1.50 10.73 2.25
C LYS A 83 -0.57 9.61 1.82
N ARG A 84 0.04 9.75 0.64
CA ARG A 84 1.10 8.86 0.19
C ARG A 84 2.40 9.64 0.10
N ALA A 85 3.44 9.17 0.80
CA ALA A 85 4.80 9.66 0.68
C ALA A 85 5.68 8.56 0.04
N ILE A 86 6.48 8.94 -0.97
CA ILE A 86 7.35 8.01 -1.69
C ILE A 86 8.76 8.56 -1.64
N SER A 87 9.73 7.72 -1.27
CA SER A 87 11.14 8.05 -1.23
C SER A 87 11.91 7.29 -2.31
N PHE A 88 12.86 7.97 -2.96
CA PHE A 88 13.63 7.46 -4.09
C PHE A 88 15.13 7.57 -3.84
N ASN A 89 15.89 6.68 -4.49
CA ASN A 89 17.34 6.84 -4.62
C ASN A 89 17.71 7.78 -5.79
N SER A 90 19.01 8.05 -5.98
CA SER A 90 19.53 8.91 -7.05
C SER A 90 19.20 8.42 -8.48
N ASN A 91 18.88 7.15 -8.65
CA ASN A 91 18.56 6.52 -9.93
C ASN A 91 17.05 6.45 -10.18
N ASN A 92 16.22 7.13 -9.37
CA ASN A 92 14.76 7.09 -9.43
C ASN A 92 14.17 5.68 -9.21
N TYR A 93 14.74 4.89 -8.33
CA TYR A 93 14.12 3.69 -7.80
C TYR A 93 13.45 3.97 -6.46
N VAL A 94 12.31 3.34 -6.25
CA VAL A 94 11.54 3.46 -5.01
C VAL A 94 12.26 2.71 -3.90
N LEU A 95 12.51 3.39 -2.79
CA LEU A 95 13.05 2.79 -1.57
C LEU A 95 11.95 2.55 -0.55
N LYS A 96 11.05 3.52 -0.39
CA LYS A 96 9.98 3.45 0.61
C LYS A 96 8.71 4.10 0.09
N VAL A 97 7.56 3.50 0.44
CA VAL A 97 6.22 4.09 0.26
C VAL A 97 5.51 4.05 1.60
N GLU A 98 5.03 5.20 2.06
CA GLU A 98 4.23 5.34 3.26
C GLU A 98 2.83 5.81 2.85
N ASP A 99 1.86 4.94 3.08
CA ASP A 99 0.44 5.22 2.84
C ASP A 99 -0.26 5.43 4.19
N THR A 100 -0.61 6.67 4.52
CA THR A 100 -1.33 7.01 5.77
C THR A 100 -2.79 7.27 5.46
N PHE A 101 -3.68 6.59 6.16
CA PHE A 101 -5.12 6.68 6.02
C PHE A 101 -5.75 7.17 7.31
N VAL A 102 -6.67 8.13 7.20
CA VAL A 102 -7.38 8.72 8.34
C VAL A 102 -8.88 8.67 8.06
N PRO A 103 -9.66 7.88 8.80
CA PRO A 103 -11.11 7.99 8.75
C PRO A 103 -11.53 9.32 9.39
N VAL A 104 -12.32 10.11 8.67
CA VAL A 104 -12.73 11.44 9.13
C VAL A 104 -14.15 11.46 9.62
N GLN A 105 -14.41 12.26 10.65
CA GLN A 105 -15.72 12.42 11.21
C GLN A 105 -16.61 13.25 10.29
N GLN A 106 -17.83 12.79 10.11
CA GLN A 106 -18.87 13.47 9.33
C GLN A 106 -20.19 13.53 10.07
N SER A 107 -21.04 14.46 9.69
CA SER A 107 -22.41 14.57 10.16
C SER A 107 -23.31 13.64 9.33
N GLY A 108 -23.97 12.73 9.97
CA GLY A 108 -24.73 11.67 9.30
C GLY A 108 -23.92 10.37 9.35
N ALA A 109 -24.14 9.58 10.38
CA ALA A 109 -23.30 8.42 10.58
C ALA A 109 -23.84 7.23 9.80
N ALA A 110 -22.93 6.53 9.10
CA ALA A 110 -23.16 5.18 8.65
C ALA A 110 -23.84 4.36 9.75
N THR A 111 -24.88 3.63 9.40
CA THR A 111 -25.59 2.76 10.34
C THR A 111 -24.76 1.53 10.68
N TYR A 112 -23.93 1.09 9.76
CA TYR A 112 -23.18 -0.15 9.85
C TYR A 112 -21.75 0.05 10.35
N SER A 113 -21.17 -1.05 10.86
CA SER A 113 -19.72 -1.12 11.10
C SER A 113 -19.02 -1.49 9.82
N ASN A 114 -18.27 -0.54 9.27
CA ASN A 114 -17.61 -0.67 7.97
C ASN A 114 -16.10 -0.76 8.17
N ALA A 115 -15.49 -1.88 7.75
CA ALA A 115 -14.03 -1.95 7.70
C ALA A 115 -13.49 -1.21 6.49
N PHE A 116 -12.27 -0.72 6.61
CA PHE A 116 -11.53 -0.15 5.48
C PHE A 116 -10.30 -1.00 5.17
N ALA A 117 -10.11 -1.28 3.90
CA ALA A 117 -9.03 -2.10 3.40
C ALA A 117 -8.38 -1.50 2.16
N VAL A 118 -7.15 -1.92 1.90
CA VAL A 118 -6.41 -1.54 0.69
C VAL A 118 -5.81 -2.78 0.07
N GLN A 119 -6.03 -2.99 -1.23
CA GLN A 119 -5.37 -4.02 -2.01
C GLN A 119 -4.16 -3.42 -2.74
N TYR A 120 -3.02 -4.08 -2.61
CA TYR A 120 -1.78 -3.73 -3.29
C TYR A 120 -1.52 -4.67 -4.47
N VAL A 121 -0.78 -4.20 -5.47
CA VAL A 121 -0.25 -5.08 -6.52
C VAL A 121 0.74 -6.05 -5.88
N ALA A 122 0.50 -7.34 -5.99
CA ALA A 122 1.27 -8.38 -5.30
C ALA A 122 2.79 -8.28 -5.55
N SER A 123 3.20 -8.02 -6.80
CA SER A 123 4.62 -7.83 -7.19
C SER A 123 5.25 -6.54 -6.67
N GLN A 124 4.47 -5.61 -6.13
CA GLN A 124 4.91 -4.31 -5.60
C GLN A 124 4.62 -4.17 -4.11
N ARG A 125 4.46 -5.28 -3.43
CA ARG A 125 4.17 -5.29 -2.00
C ARG A 125 5.40 -4.95 -1.17
N GLY A 126 6.58 -5.38 -1.60
CA GLY A 126 7.84 -5.18 -0.89
C GLY A 126 7.86 -5.84 0.49
N SER A 127 8.75 -5.37 1.36
CA SER A 127 8.65 -5.64 2.79
C SER A 127 7.62 -4.67 3.38
N ILE A 128 6.61 -5.20 4.08
CA ILE A 128 5.46 -4.42 4.55
C ILE A 128 5.41 -4.38 6.06
N GLU A 129 5.30 -3.17 6.61
CA GLU A 129 5.03 -2.91 8.02
C GLU A 129 3.61 -2.35 8.15
N LEU A 130 2.83 -2.94 9.05
CA LEU A 130 1.41 -2.64 9.23
C LEU A 130 1.15 -1.91 10.55
N PRO A 131 0.15 -1.02 10.60
CA PRO A 131 -0.27 -0.41 11.85
C PRO A 131 -0.86 -1.45 12.80
N ALA A 132 -0.78 -1.19 14.10
CA ALA A 132 -1.31 -2.09 15.11
C ALA A 132 -2.81 -2.39 14.89
N GLY A 133 -3.16 -3.67 14.96
CA GLY A 133 -4.53 -4.15 14.76
C GLY A 133 -4.95 -4.37 13.31
N ALA A 134 -4.11 -4.01 12.34
CA ALA A 134 -4.38 -4.32 10.94
C ALA A 134 -4.27 -5.83 10.66
N VAL A 135 -5.06 -6.31 9.70
CA VAL A 135 -5.07 -7.72 9.27
C VAL A 135 -4.49 -7.84 7.88
N ASP A 136 -3.45 -8.64 7.75
CA ASP A 136 -2.82 -8.96 6.48
C ASP A 136 -3.52 -10.14 5.80
N GLU A 137 -4.20 -9.87 4.69
CA GLU A 137 -4.82 -10.88 3.83
C GLU A 137 -3.92 -11.15 2.62
N THR A 138 -2.84 -11.91 2.85
CA THR A 138 -1.80 -12.17 1.83
C THR A 138 -2.36 -12.84 0.57
N GLU A 139 -3.39 -13.69 0.70
CA GLU A 139 -4.04 -14.41 -0.41
C GLU A 139 -4.73 -13.48 -1.40
N THR A 140 -5.21 -12.32 -0.94
CA THR A 140 -5.82 -11.28 -1.79
C THR A 140 -4.91 -10.09 -2.02
N SER A 141 -3.70 -10.10 -1.43
CA SER A 141 -2.79 -8.96 -1.39
C SER A 141 -3.40 -7.70 -0.77
N SER A 142 -4.37 -7.87 0.14
CA SER A 142 -5.06 -6.79 0.83
C SER A 142 -4.59 -6.66 2.27
N VAL A 143 -4.81 -5.47 2.82
CA VAL A 143 -4.65 -5.17 4.24
C VAL A 143 -5.93 -4.53 4.73
N ILE A 144 -6.58 -5.12 5.73
CA ILE A 144 -7.68 -4.48 6.46
C ILE A 144 -7.04 -3.62 7.54
N LEU A 145 -7.17 -2.31 7.43
CA LEU A 145 -6.52 -1.35 8.34
C LEU A 145 -7.24 -1.24 9.67
N PHE A 146 -8.54 -1.27 9.64
CA PHE A 146 -9.39 -1.24 10.82
C PHE A 146 -10.77 -1.85 10.53
N PRO A 147 -11.41 -2.46 11.54
CA PRO A 147 -12.67 -3.19 11.37
C PRO A 147 -13.91 -2.29 11.33
N ASP A 148 -13.80 -1.06 11.80
CA ASP A 148 -14.92 -0.12 11.88
C ASP A 148 -14.41 1.33 11.83
N ALA A 149 -14.61 1.97 10.67
CA ALA A 149 -14.18 3.35 10.42
C ALA A 149 -14.76 4.34 11.44
N LYS A 150 -15.98 4.10 11.88
CA LYS A 150 -16.69 4.96 12.82
C LYS A 150 -16.05 4.98 14.21
N SER A 151 -15.51 3.85 14.66
CA SER A 151 -14.90 3.72 15.97
C SER A 151 -13.50 4.31 16.09
N VAL A 152 -12.84 4.60 14.96
CA VAL A 152 -11.43 5.01 14.91
C VAL A 152 -11.22 6.36 14.20
N GLN A 153 -12.27 7.17 14.12
CA GLN A 153 -12.22 8.48 13.46
C GLN A 153 -11.10 9.38 14.01
N GLY A 154 -10.38 10.04 13.11
CA GLY A 154 -9.26 10.92 13.41
C GLY A 154 -7.94 10.20 13.75
N ASN A 155 -7.92 8.87 13.85
CA ASN A 155 -6.69 8.13 14.05
C ASN A 155 -5.95 7.90 12.72
N GLU A 156 -4.62 7.93 12.77
CA GLU A 156 -3.79 7.65 11.61
C GLU A 156 -3.39 6.17 11.54
N PHE A 157 -3.52 5.59 10.36
CA PHE A 157 -3.12 4.21 10.06
C PHE A 157 -2.12 4.23 8.91
N THR A 158 -0.85 4.00 9.21
CA THR A 158 0.21 4.04 8.20
C THR A 158 0.66 2.62 7.84
N VAL A 159 0.65 2.33 6.55
CA VAL A 159 1.28 1.16 5.95
C VAL A 159 2.59 1.59 5.34
N THR A 160 3.69 1.01 5.79
CA THR A 160 5.02 1.26 5.23
C THR A 160 5.45 0.08 4.38
N ARG A 161 5.85 0.35 3.14
CA ARG A 161 6.41 -0.63 2.22
C ARG A 161 7.83 -0.23 1.86
N THR A 162 8.78 -1.13 2.05
CA THR A 162 10.18 -0.92 1.70
C THR A 162 10.60 -1.85 0.57
N PHE A 163 11.49 -1.37 -0.27
CA PHE A 163 11.98 -2.07 -1.45
C PHE A 163 13.49 -2.14 -1.42
N ALA A 164 14.04 -3.28 -1.84
CA ALA A 164 15.49 -3.38 -2.02
C ALA A 164 15.96 -2.38 -3.07
N ASP A 165 17.17 -1.88 -2.91
CA ASP A 165 17.75 -0.87 -3.82
C ASP A 165 17.70 -1.34 -5.27
N ASN A 166 17.39 -0.42 -6.18
CA ASN A 166 17.34 -0.65 -7.63
C ASN A 166 16.35 -1.76 -8.10
N THR A 167 15.34 -2.14 -7.29
CA THR A 167 14.38 -3.20 -7.66
C THR A 167 13.11 -2.67 -8.31
N LEU A 168 12.56 -1.55 -7.84
CA LEU A 168 11.31 -0.98 -8.34
C LEU A 168 11.54 0.42 -8.94
N PRO A 169 11.65 0.56 -10.26
CA PRO A 169 11.73 1.87 -10.89
C PRO A 169 10.47 2.70 -10.61
N LYS A 170 10.63 4.00 -10.35
CA LYS A 170 9.51 4.94 -10.12
C LYS A 170 8.39 4.82 -11.15
N LYS A 171 8.74 4.74 -12.43
CA LYS A 171 7.78 4.64 -13.53
C LYS A 171 6.92 3.38 -13.51
N ASN A 172 7.34 2.35 -12.76
CA ASN A 172 6.64 1.08 -12.66
C ASN A 172 5.80 0.99 -11.38
N LEU A 173 5.97 1.92 -10.44
CA LEU A 173 5.16 1.95 -9.24
C LEU A 173 3.71 2.23 -9.62
N GLU A 174 2.80 1.34 -9.17
CA GLU A 174 1.37 1.58 -9.34
C GLU A 174 0.94 2.84 -8.58
N SER A 175 0.45 3.81 -9.32
CA SER A 175 0.01 5.09 -8.77
C SER A 175 -1.33 4.98 -8.06
N ASP A 176 -2.19 4.07 -8.54
CA ASP A 176 -3.56 3.95 -8.10
C ASP A 176 -3.77 2.70 -7.26
N LEU A 177 -3.93 2.90 -5.95
CA LEU A 177 -4.36 1.85 -5.05
C LEU A 177 -5.76 1.34 -5.40
N ASN A 178 -6.10 0.18 -4.86
CA ASN A 178 -7.45 -0.31 -4.80
C ASN A 178 -7.95 -0.27 -3.34
N PRO A 179 -8.30 0.92 -2.81
CA PRO A 179 -8.92 1.05 -1.51
C PRO A 179 -10.40 0.68 -1.60
N PHE A 180 -10.92 0.05 -0.55
CA PHE A 180 -12.30 -0.37 -0.50
C PHE A 180 -12.82 -0.47 0.94
N ILE A 181 -14.13 -0.44 1.10
CA ILE A 181 -14.77 -0.77 2.36
C ILE A 181 -15.36 -2.16 2.32
N ILE A 182 -15.44 -2.79 3.48
CA ILE A 182 -16.19 -4.03 3.70
C ILE A 182 -17.39 -3.65 4.55
N ALA A 183 -18.57 -3.58 3.93
CA ALA A 183 -19.79 -3.20 4.60
C ALA A 183 -20.21 -4.30 5.59
N GLN A 184 -20.66 -3.91 6.79
CA GLN A 184 -21.07 -4.81 7.86
C GLN A 184 -20.00 -5.87 8.17
N TYR A 185 -18.77 -5.41 8.34
CA TYR A 185 -17.61 -6.27 8.50
C TYR A 185 -17.74 -7.29 9.62
N THR A 186 -17.41 -8.55 9.30
CA THR A 186 -17.22 -9.63 10.26
C THR A 186 -15.85 -10.25 10.04
N ALA A 187 -15.05 -10.33 11.10
CA ALA A 187 -13.68 -10.84 11.01
C ALA A 187 -13.62 -12.28 10.45
N GLY A 188 -12.76 -12.48 9.46
CA GLY A 188 -12.54 -13.79 8.84
C GLY A 188 -13.67 -14.29 7.92
N ALA A 189 -14.69 -13.46 7.67
CA ALA A 189 -15.80 -13.86 6.77
C ALA A 189 -15.37 -13.83 5.31
N ASP A 190 -15.72 -14.90 4.59
CA ASP A 190 -15.77 -14.93 3.13
C ASP A 190 -17.15 -14.47 2.64
N ASN A 191 -17.29 -14.24 1.35
CA ASN A 191 -18.53 -13.75 0.72
C ASN A 191 -19.02 -12.41 1.28
N ARG A 192 -18.07 -11.53 1.59
CA ARG A 192 -18.32 -10.23 2.17
C ARG A 192 -18.75 -9.20 1.12
N THR A 193 -19.50 -8.19 1.54
CA THR A 193 -19.84 -7.07 0.67
C THR A 193 -18.68 -6.10 0.61
N GLU A 194 -18.00 -6.03 -0.53
CA GLU A 194 -16.92 -5.07 -0.78
C GLU A 194 -17.43 -3.95 -1.68
N VAL A 195 -17.10 -2.69 -1.37
CA VAL A 195 -17.39 -1.53 -2.22
C VAL A 195 -16.07 -0.89 -2.62
N HIS A 196 -15.78 -0.93 -3.91
CA HIS A 196 -14.54 -0.41 -4.49
C HIS A 196 -14.82 0.85 -5.34
N LEU A 197 -13.76 1.56 -5.68
CA LEU A 197 -13.84 2.63 -6.67
C LEU A 197 -14.27 2.07 -8.04
N PRO A 198 -14.98 2.86 -8.86
CA PRO A 198 -15.32 2.45 -10.23
C PRO A 198 -14.10 1.91 -10.99
N LYS A 199 -14.28 0.82 -11.73
CA LYS A 199 -13.24 0.09 -12.50
C LYS A 199 -12.18 -0.64 -11.66
N LYS A 200 -12.23 -0.59 -10.33
CA LYS A 200 -11.39 -1.42 -9.48
C LYS A 200 -12.08 -2.78 -9.26
N LYS A 201 -11.28 -3.84 -9.21
CA LYS A 201 -11.81 -5.20 -9.07
C LYS A 201 -11.97 -5.57 -7.60
N ALA A 202 -13.04 -6.30 -7.32
CA ALA A 202 -13.25 -6.94 -6.03
C ALA A 202 -12.17 -8.01 -5.75
N THR A 203 -11.96 -8.29 -4.48
CA THR A 203 -11.05 -9.37 -4.07
C THR A 203 -11.70 -10.74 -4.26
N GLY A 204 -10.90 -11.81 -4.13
CA GLY A 204 -11.41 -13.17 -4.14
C GLY A 204 -12.36 -13.52 -2.97
N LYS A 205 -12.44 -12.65 -1.95
CA LYS A 205 -13.34 -12.82 -0.79
C LYS A 205 -14.68 -12.11 -0.93
N ALA A 206 -14.84 -11.32 -1.97
CA ALA A 206 -16.10 -10.63 -2.22
C ALA A 206 -17.23 -11.60 -2.58
N ASN A 207 -18.45 -11.23 -2.25
CA ASN A 207 -19.63 -12.00 -2.55
C ASN A 207 -19.90 -12.02 -4.07
N ALA A 208 -19.57 -13.14 -4.71
CA ALA A 208 -19.70 -13.31 -6.16
C ALA A 208 -21.13 -13.09 -6.70
N LYS A 209 -22.16 -13.22 -5.84
CA LYS A 209 -23.56 -12.96 -6.24
C LYS A 209 -23.88 -11.46 -6.34
N GLN A 210 -23.08 -10.62 -5.71
CA GLN A 210 -23.25 -9.17 -5.73
C GLN A 210 -22.45 -8.52 -6.86
N ILE A 211 -21.44 -9.21 -7.39
CA ILE A 211 -20.52 -8.66 -8.39
C ILE A 211 -21.13 -8.87 -9.78
N GLY A 212 -21.17 -7.82 -10.59
CA GLY A 212 -21.59 -7.87 -11.99
C GLY A 212 -20.62 -8.66 -12.87
N ALA A 213 -21.06 -9.02 -14.09
CA ALA A 213 -20.25 -9.78 -15.03
C ALA A 213 -19.16 -8.93 -15.73
N GLU A 214 -19.30 -7.60 -15.74
CA GLU A 214 -18.43 -6.66 -16.43
C GLU A 214 -17.73 -5.70 -15.46
N ASP A 215 -16.45 -5.44 -15.70
CA ASP A 215 -15.58 -4.68 -14.80
C ASP A 215 -15.99 -3.23 -14.57
N ASP A 216 -16.66 -2.61 -15.54
CA ASP A 216 -17.11 -1.22 -15.52
C ASP A 216 -18.49 -1.02 -14.89
N ALA A 217 -19.20 -2.12 -14.63
CA ALA A 217 -20.53 -2.10 -14.00
C ALA A 217 -20.46 -2.19 -12.46
N TYR A 218 -19.28 -2.37 -11.88
CA TYR A 218 -19.14 -2.49 -10.43
C TYR A 218 -19.36 -1.16 -9.72
N TYR A 219 -20.06 -1.24 -8.57
CA TYR A 219 -20.20 -0.12 -7.64
C TYR A 219 -20.85 1.12 -8.26
N ILE A 220 -21.74 0.92 -9.22
CA ILE A 220 -22.63 1.93 -9.76
C ILE A 220 -24.09 1.47 -9.59
N ASN A 221 -25.00 2.41 -9.38
CA ASN A 221 -26.42 2.05 -9.31
C ASN A 221 -26.92 1.47 -10.64
N LYS A 222 -28.11 0.80 -10.62
CA LYS A 222 -28.70 0.13 -11.78
C LYS A 222 -28.88 1.01 -13.01
N ASP A 223 -29.00 2.32 -12.80
CA ASP A 223 -29.14 3.30 -13.88
C ASP A 223 -27.78 3.79 -14.39
N GLY A 224 -26.67 3.34 -13.82
CA GLY A 224 -25.31 3.73 -14.18
C GLY A 224 -24.98 5.19 -13.94
N LYS A 225 -25.75 5.88 -13.10
CA LYS A 225 -25.61 7.32 -12.89
C LYS A 225 -24.79 7.70 -11.68
N TYR A 226 -24.89 6.93 -10.59
CA TYR A 226 -24.29 7.27 -9.30
C TYR A 226 -23.35 6.16 -8.85
N PRO A 227 -22.07 6.46 -8.61
CA PRO A 227 -21.14 5.51 -8.05
C PRO A 227 -21.37 5.35 -6.53
N PHE A 228 -21.04 4.18 -5.99
CA PHE A 228 -21.02 3.93 -4.55
C PHE A 228 -19.67 4.27 -3.90
N ALA A 229 -18.70 4.71 -4.69
CA ALA A 229 -17.42 5.18 -4.20
C ALA A 229 -16.82 6.19 -5.18
N ILE A 230 -16.15 7.19 -4.63
CA ILE A 230 -15.40 8.18 -5.42
C ILE A 230 -14.03 8.44 -4.82
N MET A 231 -13.11 8.92 -5.64
CA MET A 231 -11.82 9.44 -5.24
C MET A 231 -11.71 10.90 -5.65
N LEU A 232 -11.38 11.75 -4.71
CA LEU A 232 -11.10 13.17 -4.93
C LEU A 232 -9.60 13.41 -4.78
N PRO A 233 -8.91 13.99 -5.78
CA PRO A 233 -7.55 14.46 -5.61
C PRO A 233 -7.55 15.68 -4.67
N ALA A 234 -6.64 15.71 -3.71
CA ALA A 234 -6.41 16.87 -2.88
C ALA A 234 -5.06 17.51 -3.23
N THR A 235 -5.03 18.82 -3.38
CA THR A 235 -3.81 19.56 -3.72
C THR A 235 -2.98 19.95 -2.51
N THR A 236 -3.60 20.03 -1.33
CA THR A 236 -2.94 20.35 -0.05
C THR A 236 -3.83 19.91 1.10
N GLY A 237 -3.51 18.87 1.79
CA GLY A 237 -3.86 18.44 3.16
C GLY A 237 -5.19 18.77 3.82
N THR A 238 -6.10 19.48 3.17
CA THR A 238 -7.41 19.79 3.75
C THR A 238 -8.45 19.84 2.64
N VAL A 239 -9.31 18.84 2.59
CA VAL A 239 -10.51 18.88 1.76
C VAL A 239 -11.65 19.42 2.62
N SER A 240 -12.21 20.57 2.24
CA SER A 240 -13.43 21.05 2.86
C SER A 240 -14.61 20.28 2.27
N TYR A 241 -15.24 19.42 3.08
CA TYR A 241 -16.37 18.57 2.69
C TYR A 241 -17.67 19.31 2.42
N THR A 242 -17.67 20.64 2.47
CA THR A 242 -18.88 21.47 2.24
C THR A 242 -19.46 21.35 0.82
N HIS A 243 -18.76 20.68 -0.10
CA HIS A 243 -19.19 20.53 -1.49
C HIS A 243 -19.72 19.14 -1.86
N LEU A 244 -19.67 18.16 -0.93
CA LEU A 244 -20.28 16.84 -1.17
C LEU A 244 -21.78 16.80 -0.82
N ARG A 245 -22.35 17.87 -0.28
CA ARG A 245 -23.79 18.00 -0.21
C ARG A 245 -24.31 18.28 -1.61
N ALA A 246 -24.63 17.22 -2.33
CA ALA A 246 -25.43 17.33 -3.51
C ALA A 246 -26.80 17.90 -3.13
N HIS A 247 -27.23 18.85 -3.89
CA HIS A 247 -28.52 19.54 -3.89
C HIS A 247 -29.68 18.70 -3.34
N GLU A 248 -30.25 19.13 -2.20
CA GLU A 248 -31.66 18.96 -1.92
C GLU A 248 -32.51 19.67 -2.99
#